data_9ac75e294e26259a4d45ad6560c099d9
#
_entry.id   9ac75e294e26259a4d45ad6560c099d9
#
_cell.length_a   1.000
_cell.length_b   1.000
_cell.length_c   1.000
_cell.angle_alpha   90.00
_cell.angle_beta   90.00
_cell.angle_gamma   90.00
#
_symmetry.space_group_name_H-M   'P 1'
#
loop_
_entity.id
_entity.type
_entity.pdbx_description
1 polymer ?
#
loop_
_entity_poly.entity_id
_entity_poly.type
_entity_poly.pdbx_seq_one_letter_code
_entity_poly.pdbx_strand_id
1 'polypeptide(L)'
;MNNNNILYDYGLDALSAVLHETAIEKGFWDGEFSYDKIGNKLALVHSEVTETLEAIRKNQGSEKIVEEISDVIIRLLDVYAALRNKDLATHSLDEVLEAKINKNKERPRLHGNLF
;
A
#
# COMPACT_ATOMS: atom_id res chain seq x y z
N MET A 1 -3.51 -3.27 -22.21
CA MET A 1 -4.19 -3.56 -20.95
C MET A 1 -5.02 -2.35 -20.53
N ASN A 2 -6.24 -2.58 -20.08
CA ASN A 2 -7.11 -1.52 -19.58
C ASN A 2 -6.87 -1.34 -18.08
N ASN A 3 -6.32 -0.18 -17.68
CA ASN A 3 -5.98 0.10 -16.28
C ASN A 3 -7.20 0.07 -15.34
N ASN A 4 -8.41 0.30 -15.87
CA ASN A 4 -9.64 0.26 -15.08
C ASN A 4 -9.97 -1.14 -14.55
N ASN A 5 -9.42 -2.19 -15.18
CA ASN A 5 -9.69 -3.57 -14.82
C ASN A 5 -8.51 -4.26 -14.13
N ILE A 6 -7.40 -3.55 -13.92
CA ILE A 6 -6.17 -4.17 -13.46
C ILE A 6 -6.31 -4.86 -12.10
N LEU A 7 -7.09 -4.28 -11.20
CA LEU A 7 -7.30 -4.85 -9.87
C LEU A 7 -7.98 -6.22 -9.93
N TYR A 8 -8.94 -6.38 -10.84
CA TYR A 8 -9.72 -7.61 -10.96
C TYR A 8 -8.98 -8.69 -11.75
N ASP A 9 -8.16 -8.29 -12.72
CA ASP A 9 -7.58 -9.20 -13.69
C ASP A 9 -6.17 -9.69 -13.31
N TYR A 10 -5.39 -8.89 -12.57
CA TYR A 10 -3.95 -9.13 -12.43
C TYR A 10 -3.42 -9.16 -11.01
N GLY A 11 -4.21 -8.78 -10.01
CA GLY A 11 -3.80 -8.77 -8.61
C GLY A 11 -2.99 -7.56 -8.18
N LEU A 12 -2.42 -7.63 -6.97
CA LEU A 12 -1.78 -6.48 -6.34
C LEU A 12 -0.39 -6.15 -6.92
N ASP A 13 0.37 -7.16 -7.33
CA ASP A 13 1.69 -6.91 -7.94
C ASP A 13 1.55 -6.08 -9.21
N ALA A 14 0.62 -6.45 -10.09
CA ALA A 14 0.38 -5.71 -11.32
C ALA A 14 -0.15 -4.31 -11.02
N LEU A 15 -1.07 -4.18 -10.05
CA LEU A 15 -1.58 -2.89 -9.64
C LEU A 15 -0.46 -1.99 -9.09
N SER A 16 0.42 -2.54 -8.24
CA SER A 16 1.53 -1.78 -7.67
C SER A 16 2.45 -1.19 -8.75
N ALA A 17 2.71 -1.96 -9.81
CA ALA A 17 3.54 -1.51 -10.92
C ALA A 17 2.92 -0.30 -11.64
N VAL A 18 1.60 -0.34 -11.87
CA VAL A 18 0.88 0.77 -12.51
C VAL A 18 0.88 2.01 -11.62
N LEU A 19 0.63 1.85 -10.32
CA LEU A 19 0.64 2.97 -9.37
C LEU A 19 2.02 3.61 -9.26
N HIS A 20 3.06 2.79 -9.25
CA HIS A 20 4.44 3.28 -9.17
C HIS A 20 4.83 4.05 -10.43
N GLU A 21 4.45 3.57 -11.60
CA GLU A 21 4.68 4.28 -12.86
C GLU A 21 4.08 5.69 -12.83
N THR A 22 2.85 5.81 -12.36
CA THR A 22 2.20 7.12 -12.20
C THR A 22 2.95 8.00 -11.21
N ALA A 23 3.39 7.44 -10.07
CA ALA A 23 4.14 8.18 -9.06
C ALA A 23 5.47 8.69 -9.63
N ILE A 24 6.16 7.88 -10.41
CA ILE A 24 7.40 8.29 -11.09
C ILE A 24 7.12 9.46 -12.03
N GLU A 25 6.10 9.36 -12.85
CA GLU A 25 5.73 10.42 -13.79
C GLU A 25 5.41 11.73 -13.10
N LYS A 26 4.85 11.67 -11.89
CA LYS A 26 4.48 12.84 -11.11
C LYS A 26 5.62 13.40 -10.24
N GLY A 27 6.80 12.81 -10.33
CA GLY A 27 7.99 13.32 -9.65
C GLY A 27 8.19 12.84 -8.22
N PHE A 28 7.36 11.93 -7.72
CA PHE A 28 7.47 11.45 -6.33
C PHE A 28 8.75 10.65 -6.07
N TRP A 29 9.39 10.15 -7.11
CA TRP A 29 10.60 9.34 -7.00
C TRP A 29 11.83 9.99 -7.65
N ASP A 30 11.78 11.28 -7.91
CA ASP A 30 12.91 12.01 -8.48
C ASP A 30 14.16 11.89 -7.60
N GLY A 31 15.32 11.86 -8.26
CA GLY A 31 16.61 11.72 -7.58
C GLY A 31 17.00 10.25 -7.40
N GLU A 32 18.11 10.04 -6.70
CA GLU A 32 18.62 8.69 -6.47
C GLU A 32 17.81 7.94 -5.42
N PHE A 33 17.73 6.62 -5.57
CA PHE A 33 17.12 5.76 -4.56
C PHE A 33 17.95 5.79 -3.27
N SER A 34 17.24 5.79 -2.11
CA SER A 34 17.85 5.63 -0.80
C SER A 34 16.82 5.07 0.19
N TYR A 35 17.30 4.47 1.27
CA TYR A 35 16.42 4.04 2.35
C TYR A 35 15.75 5.22 3.06
N ASP A 36 16.41 6.38 3.08
CA ASP A 36 15.80 7.61 3.61
C ASP A 36 14.55 7.99 2.80
N LYS A 37 14.62 7.82 1.50
CA LYS A 37 13.48 8.07 0.62
C LYS A 37 12.31 7.12 0.94
N ILE A 38 12.61 5.85 1.16
CA ILE A 38 11.60 4.86 1.58
C ILE A 38 10.99 5.26 2.93
N GLY A 39 11.84 5.65 3.90
CA GLY A 39 11.35 6.13 5.21
C GLY A 39 10.43 7.33 5.08
N ASN A 40 10.76 8.26 4.19
CA ASN A 40 9.93 9.44 3.89
C ASN A 40 8.56 9.03 3.34
N LYS A 41 8.54 8.07 2.41
CA LYS A 41 7.28 7.56 1.85
C LYS A 41 6.44 6.88 2.91
N LEU A 42 7.05 6.12 3.81
CA LEU A 42 6.32 5.49 4.92
C LEU A 42 5.75 6.54 5.89
N ALA A 43 6.46 7.63 6.12
CA ALA A 43 5.93 8.75 6.92
C ALA A 43 4.68 9.34 6.26
N LEU A 44 4.64 9.42 4.93
CA LEU A 44 3.45 9.87 4.21
C LEU A 44 2.29 8.90 4.35
N VAL A 45 2.57 7.59 4.45
CA VAL A 45 1.52 6.59 4.77
C VAL A 45 0.89 6.91 6.12
N HIS A 46 1.71 7.22 7.13
CA HIS A 46 1.19 7.63 8.45
C HIS A 46 0.28 8.85 8.34
N SER A 47 0.65 9.83 7.51
CA SER A 47 -0.19 11.00 7.26
C SER A 47 -1.56 10.63 6.69
N GLU A 48 -1.59 9.71 5.72
CA GLU A 48 -2.85 9.26 5.12
C GLU A 48 -3.72 8.49 6.12
N VAL A 49 -3.10 7.69 7.00
CA VAL A 49 -3.83 7.03 8.09
C VAL A 49 -4.44 8.05 9.02
N THR A 50 -3.70 9.10 9.37
CA THR A 50 -4.22 10.21 10.20
C THR A 50 -5.38 10.92 9.51
N GLU A 51 -5.30 11.16 8.22
CA GLU A 51 -6.39 11.77 7.45
C GLU A 51 -7.65 10.89 7.45
N THR A 52 -7.48 9.56 7.40
CA THR A 52 -8.60 8.62 7.55
C THR A 52 -9.27 8.78 8.91
N LEU A 53 -8.47 8.81 9.98
CA LEU A 53 -8.97 9.02 11.33
C LEU A 53 -9.70 10.36 11.47
N GLU A 54 -9.13 11.43 10.91
CA GLU A 54 -9.75 12.76 10.96
C GLU A 54 -11.07 12.80 10.18
N ALA A 55 -11.18 12.07 9.08
CA ALA A 55 -12.43 11.97 8.32
C ALA A 55 -13.56 11.38 9.19
N ILE A 56 -13.23 10.39 10.03
CA ILE A 56 -14.18 9.81 10.99
C ILE A 56 -14.51 10.82 12.08
N ARG A 57 -13.51 11.41 12.71
CA ARG A 57 -13.70 12.35 13.83
C ARG A 57 -14.51 13.57 13.43
N LYS A 58 -14.33 14.04 12.20
CA LYS A 58 -15.01 15.23 11.67
C LYS A 58 -16.34 14.90 11.00
N ASN A 59 -16.75 13.64 11.05
CA ASN A 59 -18.01 13.17 10.47
C ASN A 59 -18.15 13.55 8.99
N GLN A 60 -17.11 13.28 8.21
CA GLN A 60 -17.07 13.67 6.79
C GLN A 60 -17.77 12.67 5.86
N GLY A 61 -18.32 11.58 6.40
CA GLY A 61 -19.08 10.60 5.65
C GLY A 61 -18.26 9.41 5.16
N SER A 62 -18.96 8.33 4.84
CA SER A 62 -18.33 7.06 4.48
C SER A 62 -17.54 7.13 3.19
N GLU A 63 -17.99 7.92 2.21
CA GLU A 63 -17.25 8.06 0.95
C GLU A 63 -15.87 8.67 1.17
N LYS A 64 -15.78 9.71 2.01
CA LYS A 64 -14.50 10.34 2.34
C LYS A 64 -13.59 9.39 3.09
N ILE A 65 -14.12 8.62 4.03
CA ILE A 65 -13.36 7.62 4.77
C ILE A 65 -12.75 6.58 3.83
N VAL A 66 -13.53 6.03 2.92
CA VAL A 66 -13.06 5.03 1.95
C VAL A 66 -12.03 5.64 0.99
N GLU A 67 -12.24 6.88 0.55
CA GLU A 67 -11.28 7.59 -0.28
C GLU A 67 -9.91 7.69 0.40
N GLU A 68 -9.88 8.06 1.69
CA GLU A 68 -8.63 8.15 2.45
C GLU A 68 -7.98 6.78 2.66
N ILE A 69 -8.77 5.72 2.88
CA ILE A 69 -8.25 4.35 2.91
C ILE A 69 -7.59 4.00 1.58
N SER A 70 -8.19 4.39 0.46
CA SER A 70 -7.62 4.16 -0.87
C SER A 70 -6.24 4.81 -1.00
N ASP A 71 -6.07 6.01 -0.48
CA ASP A 71 -4.79 6.72 -0.51
C ASP A 71 -3.70 5.96 0.27
N VAL A 72 -4.06 5.36 1.41
CA VAL A 72 -3.14 4.52 2.17
C VAL A 72 -2.67 3.33 1.32
N ILE A 73 -3.60 2.63 0.69
CA ILE A 73 -3.30 1.46 -0.14
C ILE A 73 -2.41 1.86 -1.32
N ILE A 74 -2.73 2.94 -2.00
CA ILE A 74 -1.96 3.45 -3.14
C ILE A 74 -0.51 3.72 -2.73
N ARG A 75 -0.29 4.42 -1.61
CA ARG A 75 1.06 4.74 -1.16
C ARG A 75 1.85 3.50 -0.75
N LEU A 76 1.21 2.52 -0.09
CA LEU A 76 1.89 1.29 0.30
C LEU A 76 2.29 0.45 -0.93
N LEU A 77 1.41 0.33 -1.90
CA LEU A 77 1.70 -0.42 -3.12
C LEU A 77 2.80 0.25 -3.94
N ASP A 78 2.83 1.58 -3.97
CA ASP A 78 3.89 2.35 -4.61
C ASP A 78 5.25 2.06 -3.96
N VAL A 79 5.33 2.06 -2.64
CA VAL A 79 6.56 1.73 -1.90
C VAL A 79 7.00 0.30 -2.21
N TYR A 80 6.07 -0.65 -2.21
CA TYR A 80 6.39 -2.04 -2.55
C TYR A 80 7.01 -2.14 -3.95
N ALA A 81 6.42 -1.48 -4.94
CA ALA A 81 6.93 -1.51 -6.30
C ALA A 81 8.35 -0.90 -6.39
N ALA A 82 8.61 0.16 -5.64
CA ALA A 82 9.94 0.76 -5.58
C ALA A 82 10.98 -0.23 -5.05
N LEU A 83 10.64 -0.97 -3.98
CA LEU A 83 11.52 -2.00 -3.42
C LEU A 83 11.76 -3.13 -4.42
N ARG A 84 10.71 -3.54 -5.12
CA ARG A 84 10.78 -4.59 -6.12
C ARG A 84 11.72 -4.20 -7.27
N ASN A 85 11.62 -2.97 -7.74
CA ASN A 85 12.43 -2.46 -8.84
C ASN A 85 13.93 -2.35 -8.48
N LYS A 86 14.26 -2.31 -7.20
CA LYS A 86 15.65 -2.29 -6.71
C LYS A 86 16.11 -3.65 -6.21
N ASP A 87 15.38 -4.70 -6.52
CA ASP A 87 15.67 -6.08 -6.10
C ASP A 87 15.76 -6.24 -4.57
N LEU A 88 15.12 -5.34 -3.84
CA LEU A 88 15.07 -5.40 -2.38
C LEU A 88 13.87 -6.20 -1.89
N ALA A 89 12.92 -6.49 -2.76
CA ALA A 89 11.82 -7.41 -2.53
C ALA A 89 11.91 -8.50 -3.58
N THR A 90 12.26 -9.71 -3.17
CA THR A 90 12.50 -10.84 -4.08
C THR A 90 11.28 -11.72 -4.27
N HIS A 91 10.31 -11.64 -3.35
CA HIS A 91 9.05 -12.38 -3.44
C HIS A 91 7.93 -11.46 -3.88
N SER A 92 6.95 -12.00 -4.61
CA SER A 92 5.79 -11.21 -5.00
C SER A 92 4.93 -10.89 -3.78
N LEU A 93 4.32 -9.71 -3.78
CA LEU A 93 3.40 -9.31 -2.72
C LEU A 93 2.20 -10.25 -2.66
N ASP A 94 1.69 -10.68 -3.82
CA ASP A 94 0.55 -11.61 -3.89
C ASP A 94 0.87 -12.92 -3.18
N GLU A 95 2.06 -13.47 -3.40
CA GLU A 95 2.49 -14.72 -2.75
C GLU A 95 2.70 -14.55 -1.25
N VAL A 96 3.37 -13.47 -0.85
CA VAL A 96 3.63 -13.18 0.57
C VAL A 96 2.31 -12.95 1.31
N LEU A 97 1.40 -12.21 0.70
CA LEU A 97 0.10 -11.92 1.29
C LEU A 97 -0.73 -13.19 1.45
N GLU A 98 -0.74 -14.07 0.45
CA GLU A 98 -1.46 -15.34 0.52
C GLU A 98 -0.92 -16.20 1.66
N ALA A 99 0.39 -16.34 1.78
CA ALA A 99 1.01 -17.08 2.87
C ALA A 99 0.68 -16.48 4.23
N LYS A 100 0.66 -15.15 4.33
CA LYS A 100 0.34 -14.44 5.57
C LYS A 100 -1.12 -14.62 5.96
N ILE A 101 -2.03 -14.58 4.99
CA ILE A 101 -3.46 -14.83 5.22
C ILE A 101 -3.65 -16.23 5.80
N ASN A 102 -3.02 -17.23 5.21
CA ASN A 102 -3.12 -18.61 5.67
C ASN A 102 -2.55 -18.79 7.09
N LYS A 103 -1.40 -18.16 7.35
CA LYS A 103 -0.80 -18.18 8.69
C LYS A 103 -1.71 -17.55 9.73
N ASN A 104 -2.33 -16.41 9.38
CA ASN A 104 -3.21 -15.70 10.30
C ASN A 104 -4.47 -16.49 10.64
N LYS A 105 -4.99 -17.30 9.70
CA LYS A 105 -6.14 -18.18 9.94
C LYS A 105 -5.85 -19.25 11.01
N GLU A 106 -4.59 -19.66 11.15
CA GLU A 106 -4.16 -20.68 12.10
C GLU A 106 -3.85 -20.09 13.48
N ARG A 107 -3.77 -18.77 13.62
CA ARG A 107 -3.42 -18.14 14.89
C ARG A 107 -4.62 -18.11 15.84
N PRO A 108 -4.38 -18.15 17.17
CA PRO A 108 -5.47 -18.12 18.13
C PRO A 108 -6.19 -16.76 18.13
N ARG A 109 -7.34 -16.73 18.80
CA ARG A 109 -8.14 -15.52 18.95
C ARG A 109 -7.25 -14.37 19.43
N LEU A 110 -7.37 -13.19 18.77
CA LEU A 110 -6.57 -12.00 19.04
C LEU A 110 -5.06 -12.26 18.95
N HIS A 111 -4.65 -13.31 18.22
CA HIS A 111 -3.26 -13.74 18.07
C HIS A 111 -2.54 -13.92 19.43
N GLY A 112 -3.32 -14.29 20.47
CA GLY A 112 -2.81 -14.46 21.83
C GLY A 112 -2.69 -13.17 22.62
N ASN A 113 -3.12 -12.03 22.06
CA ASN A 113 -3.07 -10.73 22.70
C ASN A 113 -4.39 -10.40 23.43
N LEU A 114 -4.35 -9.42 24.31
CA LEU A 114 -5.56 -8.92 24.96
C LEU A 114 -6.43 -8.10 23.99
N PHE A 115 -5.80 -7.41 23.06
CA PHE A 115 -6.49 -6.61 22.05
C PHE A 115 -5.64 -6.40 20.80
#